data_b17b9db1c71fb03c01923cbcc8881846
#
_entry.id   b17b9db1c71fb03c01923cbcc8881846
#
_cell.length_a   1.000
_cell.length_b   1.000
_cell.length_c   1.000
_cell.angle_alpha   90.00
_cell.angle_beta   90.00
_cell.angle_gamma   90.00
#
_symmetry.space_group_name_H-M   'P 1'
#
loop_
_entity.id
_entity.type
_entity.pdbx_description
1 polymer ?
#
loop_
_entity_poly.entity_id
_entity_poly.type
_entity_poly.pdbx_seq_one_letter_code
_entity_poly.pdbx_strand_id
1 'polypeptide(L)'
;MFAADWQQEFNLLEASSEHYLVNALEALSQLNPQVLENKQQVKVFVTQLIVAIDQTLSQQLSEIIAQPEFVELEALWRNLHSLVTLNTSVSKVKIKLLDRTWAEVARDLNASISIERTLLYNMIGNRQLNTLGGEPFGLFVVNHAISMEMKYDDEFDDLYTLELLARLGELCLCPFTLSISDGFFGHTGVSWLTDTGRIQKIIDGPDFNGWRRLRQHPAMKFIALTMPKVKLRPRYAQRRIGFIFDENKNAEQGLWGSSAFAFAGTAMAEFSRLSWFGFMKSRWKDKYQGALINTKPGINADFVHRQPQPDIHFTSAHARFYMAQGLIAITRSSMTDKYYFLGNASLWLPDQGKEDSVGSQIQAMLMSCRIAHYLKVQIRNMIGGFQTAMECQTYLSHWIDEYSSNLVDADEHTLSKYPLRRGTVKVRELEDNGTARFVCELTIEPQYQSDHFCGEIMLSTDLGVSKREER
;
A
#
# COMPACT_ATOMS: atom_id res chain seq x y z
N MET A 1 -7.22 31.90 -16.71
CA MET A 1 -7.36 33.15 -17.45
C MET A 1 -6.20 33.42 -18.42
N PHE A 2 -5.19 32.56 -18.45
CA PHE A 2 -4.02 32.68 -19.35
C PHE A 2 -4.10 31.87 -20.67
N ALA A 3 -5.10 31.02 -20.85
CA ALA A 3 -5.16 30.11 -21.99
C ALA A 3 -5.81 30.69 -23.25
N ALA A 4 -6.64 31.73 -23.15
CA ALA A 4 -7.38 32.27 -24.28
C ALA A 4 -6.54 33.26 -25.12
N ASP A 5 -5.71 34.08 -24.47
CA ASP A 5 -4.84 35.04 -25.16
C ASP A 5 -3.72 34.33 -25.92
N TRP A 6 -3.20 33.24 -25.36
CA TRP A 6 -2.10 32.49 -25.96
C TRP A 6 -2.48 31.81 -27.28
N GLN A 7 -3.68 31.25 -27.35
CA GLN A 7 -4.18 30.61 -28.57
C GLN A 7 -4.50 31.61 -29.69
N GLN A 8 -4.93 32.83 -29.34
CA GLN A 8 -5.16 33.88 -30.34
C GLN A 8 -3.84 34.42 -30.89
N GLU A 9 -2.83 34.62 -30.06
CA GLU A 9 -1.50 35.02 -30.49
C GLU A 9 -0.82 33.94 -31.34
N PHE A 10 -0.98 32.66 -30.96
CA PHE A 10 -0.45 31.54 -31.74
C PHE A 10 -1.11 31.40 -33.11
N ASN A 11 -2.42 31.58 -33.24
CA ASN A 11 -3.15 31.55 -34.51
C ASN A 11 -2.79 32.78 -35.41
N LEU A 12 -2.47 33.91 -34.82
CA LEU A 12 -1.94 35.07 -35.54
C LEU A 12 -0.54 34.81 -36.11
N LEU A 13 0.28 33.99 -35.43
CA LEU A 13 1.60 33.58 -35.90
C LEU A 13 1.55 32.56 -37.06
N GLU A 14 0.55 31.71 -37.16
CA GLU A 14 0.34 30.78 -38.26
C GLU A 14 -0.11 31.48 -39.55
N ALA A 15 -0.72 32.65 -39.48
CA ALA A 15 -1.39 33.28 -40.60
C ALA A 15 -0.44 33.93 -41.66
N SER A 16 0.89 34.06 -41.43
CA SER A 16 1.81 34.60 -42.43
C SER A 16 3.27 34.19 -42.20
N SER A 17 3.64 33.02 -42.71
CA SER A 17 5.01 32.49 -42.59
C SER A 17 6.12 33.39 -43.15
N GLU A 18 5.84 34.19 -44.18
CA GLU A 18 6.81 35.13 -44.77
C GLU A 18 7.05 36.35 -43.86
N HIS A 19 6.00 36.96 -43.32
CA HIS A 19 6.14 38.07 -42.36
C HIS A 19 6.76 37.62 -41.02
N TYR A 20 6.54 36.40 -40.62
CA TYR A 20 7.12 35.86 -39.38
C TYR A 20 8.65 35.82 -39.44
N LEU A 21 9.24 35.35 -40.55
CA LEU A 21 10.71 35.33 -40.73
C LEU A 21 11.31 36.74 -40.73
N VAL A 22 10.65 37.70 -41.41
CA VAL A 22 11.10 39.10 -41.44
C VAL A 22 11.07 39.72 -40.06
N ASN A 23 9.98 39.58 -39.34
CA ASN A 23 9.82 40.08 -37.97
C ASN A 23 10.82 39.42 -37.00
N ALA A 24 11.07 38.11 -37.14
CA ALA A 24 12.08 37.42 -36.36
C ALA A 24 13.50 37.91 -36.60
N LEU A 25 13.84 38.18 -37.90
CA LEU A 25 15.14 38.74 -38.28
C LEU A 25 15.29 40.19 -37.80
N GLU A 26 14.23 40.98 -37.85
CA GLU A 26 14.20 42.33 -37.30
C GLU A 26 14.40 42.35 -35.77
N ALA A 27 13.71 41.49 -35.06
CA ALA A 27 13.90 41.29 -33.60
C ALA A 27 15.35 40.85 -33.29
N LEU A 28 15.90 39.91 -34.06
CA LEU A 28 17.30 39.48 -33.94
C LEU A 28 18.27 40.64 -34.18
N SER A 29 18.00 41.50 -35.18
CA SER A 29 18.83 42.68 -35.48
C SER A 29 18.83 43.71 -34.35
N GLN A 30 17.69 43.86 -33.66
CA GLN A 30 17.58 44.76 -32.48
C GLN A 30 18.37 44.22 -31.29
N LEU A 31 18.38 42.87 -31.09
CA LEU A 31 19.12 42.23 -30.01
C LEU A 31 20.64 42.27 -30.23
N ASN A 32 21.08 41.96 -31.45
CA ASN A 32 22.50 41.99 -31.80
C ASN A 32 22.71 42.20 -33.33
N PRO A 33 22.96 43.40 -33.79
CA PRO A 33 23.10 43.72 -35.22
C PRO A 33 24.22 42.97 -35.96
N GLN A 34 25.28 42.57 -35.24
CA GLN A 34 26.46 41.92 -35.84
C GLN A 34 26.18 40.44 -36.17
N VAL A 35 25.13 39.84 -35.65
CA VAL A 35 24.77 38.45 -35.85
C VAL A 35 24.29 38.20 -37.31
N LEU A 36 23.69 39.19 -37.96
CA LEU A 36 23.13 39.07 -39.28
C LEU A 36 24.19 39.05 -40.42
N GLU A 37 25.45 39.39 -40.10
CA GLU A 37 26.53 39.41 -41.10
C GLU A 37 26.91 38.03 -41.64
N ASN A 38 26.67 36.97 -40.84
CA ASN A 38 27.05 35.62 -41.21
C ASN A 38 25.98 34.58 -40.82
N LYS A 39 25.53 33.80 -41.81
CA LYS A 39 24.55 32.72 -41.60
C LYS A 39 24.93 31.76 -40.45
N GLN A 40 26.23 31.51 -40.27
CA GLN A 40 26.71 30.62 -39.20
C GLN A 40 26.55 31.28 -37.80
N GLN A 41 26.77 32.58 -37.70
CA GLN A 41 26.58 33.34 -36.51
C GLN A 41 25.09 33.42 -36.12
N VAL A 42 24.19 33.59 -37.08
CA VAL A 42 22.73 33.51 -36.84
C VAL A 42 22.34 32.18 -36.27
N LYS A 43 22.83 31.05 -36.83
CA LYS A 43 22.53 29.71 -36.30
C LYS A 43 23.00 29.54 -34.87
N VAL A 44 24.23 29.98 -34.58
CA VAL A 44 24.79 29.88 -33.20
C VAL A 44 23.96 30.73 -32.25
N PHE A 45 23.62 31.93 -32.61
CA PHE A 45 22.84 32.85 -31.77
C PHE A 45 21.41 32.33 -31.50
N VAL A 46 20.73 31.86 -32.56
CA VAL A 46 19.40 31.22 -32.42
C VAL A 46 19.48 30.00 -31.51
N THR A 47 20.51 29.15 -31.65
CA THR A 47 20.73 28.02 -30.77
C THR A 47 20.94 28.46 -29.34
N GLN A 48 21.70 29.53 -29.09
CA GLN A 48 21.89 30.07 -27.75
C GLN A 48 20.58 30.61 -27.13
N LEU A 49 19.75 31.28 -27.96
CA LEU A 49 18.42 31.73 -27.50
C LEU A 49 17.51 30.54 -27.14
N ILE A 50 17.47 29.52 -27.97
CA ILE A 50 16.69 28.28 -27.67
C ILE A 50 17.16 27.69 -26.35
N VAL A 51 18.47 27.55 -26.14
CA VAL A 51 19.02 27.01 -24.91
C VAL A 51 18.65 27.87 -23.70
N ALA A 52 18.70 29.20 -23.84
CA ALA A 52 18.32 30.12 -22.76
C ALA A 52 16.83 30.01 -22.43
N ILE A 53 15.96 29.92 -23.44
CA ILE A 53 14.52 29.68 -23.27
C ILE A 53 14.28 28.34 -22.58
N ASP A 54 14.88 27.26 -23.08
CA ASP A 54 14.76 25.92 -22.51
C ASP A 54 15.20 25.88 -21.04
N GLN A 55 16.29 26.58 -20.72
CA GLN A 55 16.77 26.70 -19.32
C GLN A 55 15.74 27.43 -18.42
N THR A 56 15.20 28.54 -18.91
CA THR A 56 14.21 29.32 -18.16
C THR A 56 12.93 28.53 -17.94
N LEU A 57 12.42 27.87 -18.99
CA LEU A 57 11.25 27.03 -18.92
C LEU A 57 11.51 25.82 -17.99
N SER A 58 12.70 25.22 -18.08
CA SER A 58 13.07 24.10 -17.22
C SER A 58 13.11 24.49 -15.73
N GLN A 59 13.61 25.69 -15.42
CA GLN A 59 13.60 26.20 -14.05
C GLN A 59 12.19 26.42 -13.54
N GLN A 60 11.34 27.11 -14.29
CA GLN A 60 9.95 27.37 -13.90
C GLN A 60 9.16 26.07 -13.73
N LEU A 61 9.31 25.13 -14.68
CA LEU A 61 8.64 23.84 -14.61
C LEU A 61 9.14 23.01 -13.42
N SER A 62 10.44 23.05 -13.15
CA SER A 62 11.02 22.38 -11.98
C SER A 62 10.49 22.92 -10.66
N GLU A 63 10.29 24.23 -10.55
CA GLU A 63 9.68 24.84 -9.37
C GLU A 63 8.22 24.41 -9.18
N ILE A 64 7.45 24.31 -10.26
CA ILE A 64 6.06 23.81 -10.22
C ILE A 64 6.03 22.36 -9.78
N ILE A 65 6.86 21.51 -10.41
CA ILE A 65 6.91 20.07 -10.11
C ILE A 65 7.42 19.79 -8.68
N ALA A 66 8.25 20.69 -8.14
CA ALA A 66 8.80 20.57 -6.79
C ALA A 66 7.83 21.05 -5.69
N GLN A 67 6.67 21.62 -6.04
CA GLN A 67 5.67 22.00 -5.03
C GLN A 67 5.22 20.77 -4.24
N PRO A 68 5.19 20.81 -2.89
CA PRO A 68 4.86 19.65 -2.07
C PRO A 68 3.52 19.00 -2.45
N GLU A 69 2.49 19.79 -2.67
CA GLU A 69 1.16 19.31 -3.07
C GLU A 69 1.18 18.57 -4.42
N PHE A 70 1.99 19.07 -5.39
CA PHE A 70 2.16 18.42 -6.68
C PHE A 70 2.93 17.10 -6.56
N VAL A 71 4.00 17.08 -5.75
CA VAL A 71 4.82 15.89 -5.48
C VAL A 71 3.97 14.79 -4.85
N GLU A 72 3.15 15.13 -3.86
CA GLU A 72 2.25 14.18 -3.20
C GLU A 72 1.21 13.62 -4.17
N LEU A 73 0.59 14.50 -4.97
CA LEU A 73 -0.40 14.09 -5.96
C LEU A 73 0.21 13.21 -7.06
N GLU A 74 1.38 13.59 -7.60
CA GLU A 74 2.09 12.78 -8.60
C GLU A 74 2.46 11.41 -8.02
N ALA A 75 2.96 11.36 -6.79
CA ALA A 75 3.32 10.11 -6.11
C ALA A 75 2.10 9.21 -5.93
N LEU A 76 0.97 9.76 -5.49
CA LEU A 76 -0.28 9.00 -5.33
C LEU A 76 -0.76 8.42 -6.66
N TRP A 77 -0.83 9.22 -7.72
CA TRP A 77 -1.29 8.75 -9.02
C TRP A 77 -0.34 7.72 -9.64
N ARG A 78 0.96 7.86 -9.47
CA ARG A 78 1.93 6.86 -9.96
C ARG A 78 1.86 5.56 -9.18
N ASN A 79 1.68 5.63 -7.87
CA ASN A 79 1.45 4.45 -7.04
C ASN A 79 0.17 3.72 -7.49
N LEU A 80 -0.93 4.45 -7.66
CA LEU A 80 -2.18 3.88 -8.14
C LEU A 80 -2.03 3.29 -9.54
N HIS A 81 -1.39 4.01 -10.46
CA HIS A 81 -1.10 3.53 -11.80
C HIS A 81 -0.29 2.21 -11.77
N SER A 82 0.67 2.08 -10.85
CA SER A 82 1.46 0.85 -10.69
C SER A 82 0.59 -0.35 -10.32
N LEU A 83 -0.43 -0.16 -9.47
CA LEU A 83 -1.37 -1.22 -9.10
C LEU A 83 -2.30 -1.59 -10.26
N VAL A 84 -2.86 -0.59 -10.95
CA VAL A 84 -3.83 -0.82 -12.03
C VAL A 84 -3.16 -1.47 -13.25
N THR A 85 -1.88 -1.19 -13.50
CA THR A 85 -1.13 -1.77 -14.63
C THR A 85 -0.48 -3.11 -14.34
N LEU A 86 -0.63 -3.65 -13.12
CA LEU A 86 -0.20 -5.00 -12.84
C LEU A 86 -0.98 -6.00 -13.71
N ASN A 87 -0.26 -7.00 -14.21
CA ASN A 87 -0.86 -8.07 -14.99
C ASN A 87 -1.59 -9.07 -14.07
N THR A 88 -2.72 -8.64 -13.52
CA THR A 88 -3.58 -9.43 -12.65
C THR A 88 -4.91 -9.75 -13.34
N SER A 89 -5.54 -10.86 -12.96
CA SER A 89 -6.87 -11.20 -13.47
C SER A 89 -7.93 -10.26 -12.92
N VAL A 90 -8.61 -9.52 -13.79
CA VAL A 90 -9.70 -8.59 -13.42
C VAL A 90 -10.87 -9.30 -12.72
N SER A 91 -11.08 -10.58 -13.03
CA SER A 91 -12.11 -11.39 -12.36
C SER A 91 -11.78 -11.72 -10.91
N LYS A 92 -10.49 -11.71 -10.54
CA LYS A 92 -10.03 -12.08 -9.20
C LYS A 92 -9.72 -10.87 -8.31
N VAL A 93 -9.25 -9.76 -8.90
CA VAL A 93 -8.80 -8.59 -8.16
C VAL A 93 -9.53 -7.35 -8.67
N LYS A 94 -10.21 -6.65 -7.75
CA LYS A 94 -10.88 -5.38 -8.01
C LYS A 94 -10.24 -4.30 -7.14
N ILE A 95 -9.98 -3.14 -7.73
CA ILE A 95 -9.47 -1.96 -7.02
C ILE A 95 -10.61 -0.95 -6.91
N LYS A 96 -10.87 -0.49 -5.68
CA LYS A 96 -11.80 0.61 -5.39
C LYS A 96 -11.02 1.74 -4.74
N LEU A 97 -11.34 2.98 -5.09
CA LEU A 97 -10.74 4.18 -4.51
C LEU A 97 -11.68 4.80 -3.49
N LEU A 98 -11.12 5.20 -2.36
CA LEU A 98 -11.77 6.02 -1.35
C LEU A 98 -11.04 7.37 -1.31
N ASP A 99 -11.69 8.39 -1.81
CA ASP A 99 -11.17 9.76 -1.80
C ASP A 99 -11.48 10.42 -0.46
N ARG A 100 -10.54 10.30 0.49
CA ARG A 100 -10.57 10.90 1.83
C ARG A 100 -9.17 11.26 2.26
N THR A 101 -9.04 12.43 2.88
CA THR A 101 -7.77 12.84 3.50
C THR A 101 -7.54 12.09 4.80
N TRP A 102 -6.27 11.98 5.23
CA TRP A 102 -5.95 11.37 6.52
C TRP A 102 -6.60 12.11 7.69
N ALA A 103 -6.66 13.44 7.62
CA ALA A 103 -7.33 14.26 8.63
C ALA A 103 -8.84 13.94 8.75
N GLU A 104 -9.54 13.69 7.61
CA GLU A 104 -10.93 13.26 7.64
C GLU A 104 -11.10 11.86 8.25
N VAL A 105 -10.19 10.93 7.90
CA VAL A 105 -10.16 9.58 8.47
C VAL A 105 -9.91 9.64 9.97
N ALA A 106 -8.92 10.41 10.40
CA ALA A 106 -8.59 10.59 11.81
C ALA A 106 -9.78 11.20 12.58
N ARG A 107 -10.42 12.23 12.02
CA ARG A 107 -11.59 12.87 12.64
C ARG A 107 -12.77 11.91 12.77
N ASP A 108 -13.08 11.12 11.73
CA ASP A 108 -14.17 10.14 11.79
C ASP A 108 -13.94 9.09 12.87
N LEU A 109 -12.71 8.59 12.98
CA LEU A 109 -12.35 7.59 13.98
C LEU A 109 -12.31 8.15 15.41
N ASN A 110 -11.72 9.34 15.61
CA ASN A 110 -11.50 9.92 16.93
C ASN A 110 -12.75 10.60 17.52
N ALA A 111 -13.61 11.19 16.68
CA ALA A 111 -14.81 11.87 17.14
C ALA A 111 -15.98 10.91 17.47
N SER A 112 -15.92 9.68 17.03
CA SER A 112 -16.98 8.72 17.22
C SER A 112 -16.90 8.03 18.57
N ILE A 113 -18.04 7.85 19.25
CA ILE A 113 -18.14 7.16 20.57
C ILE A 113 -17.74 5.68 20.45
N SER A 114 -18.00 5.05 19.29
CA SER A 114 -17.60 3.68 18.99
C SER A 114 -17.26 3.55 17.52
N ILE A 115 -16.36 2.62 17.19
CA ILE A 115 -15.93 2.38 15.80
C ILE A 115 -17.10 1.98 14.90
N GLU A 116 -18.08 1.27 15.43
CA GLU A 116 -19.27 0.82 14.69
C GLU A 116 -20.16 1.98 14.21
N ARG A 117 -20.00 3.17 14.79
CA ARG A 117 -20.74 4.39 14.41
C ARG A 117 -19.98 5.26 13.43
N THR A 118 -18.74 4.93 13.09
CA THR A 118 -17.94 5.68 12.12
C THR A 118 -18.50 5.53 10.70
N LEU A 119 -18.27 6.54 9.87
CA LEU A 119 -18.59 6.47 8.45
C LEU A 119 -17.79 5.38 7.75
N LEU A 120 -16.52 5.23 8.12
CA LEU A 120 -15.64 4.18 7.60
C LEU A 120 -16.19 2.79 7.89
N TYR A 121 -16.61 2.50 9.14
CA TYR A 121 -17.21 1.21 9.45
C TYR A 121 -18.49 0.98 8.66
N ASN A 122 -19.32 1.99 8.48
CA ASN A 122 -20.52 1.86 7.66
C ASN A 122 -20.21 1.51 6.19
N MET A 123 -19.16 2.15 5.64
CA MET A 123 -18.76 1.90 4.24
C MET A 123 -18.09 0.54 4.05
N ILE A 124 -17.22 0.14 4.97
CA ILE A 124 -16.38 -1.07 4.85
C ILE A 124 -17.10 -2.27 5.46
N GLY A 125 -17.55 -2.15 6.70
CA GLY A 125 -18.20 -3.23 7.45
C GLY A 125 -19.66 -3.43 7.01
N ASN A 126 -20.52 -2.43 7.20
CA ASN A 126 -21.93 -2.63 6.98
C ASN A 126 -22.27 -2.86 5.50
N ARG A 127 -21.83 -1.98 4.60
CA ARG A 127 -22.20 -2.06 3.18
C ARG A 127 -21.53 -3.21 2.43
N GLN A 128 -20.28 -3.56 2.77
CA GLN A 128 -19.53 -4.54 1.99
C GLN A 128 -19.44 -5.91 2.69
N LEU A 129 -19.27 -5.94 4.02
CA LEU A 129 -19.14 -7.21 4.75
C LEU A 129 -20.49 -7.73 5.24
N ASN A 130 -21.37 -6.86 5.77
CA ASN A 130 -22.60 -7.28 6.44
C ASN A 130 -23.85 -7.25 5.55
N THR A 131 -23.80 -6.64 4.38
CA THR A 131 -24.96 -6.54 3.45
C THR A 131 -24.93 -7.64 2.41
N LEU A 132 -26.10 -8.18 2.06
CA LEU A 132 -26.26 -9.15 0.99
C LEU A 132 -25.81 -8.56 -0.36
N GLY A 133 -24.97 -9.30 -1.09
CA GLY A 133 -24.38 -8.81 -2.34
C GLY A 133 -23.21 -7.86 -2.18
N GLY A 134 -22.80 -7.54 -0.95
CA GLY A 134 -21.58 -6.78 -0.69
C GLY A 134 -20.32 -7.56 -1.08
N GLU A 135 -19.28 -6.84 -1.46
CA GLU A 135 -17.96 -7.39 -1.82
C GLU A 135 -16.93 -7.00 -0.74
N PRO A 136 -16.66 -7.86 0.27
CA PRO A 136 -15.72 -7.52 1.34
C PRO A 136 -14.34 -7.22 0.81
N PHE A 137 -13.71 -6.19 1.37
CA PHE A 137 -12.35 -5.81 1.01
C PHE A 137 -11.33 -6.78 1.61
N GLY A 138 -10.34 -7.17 0.80
CA GLY A 138 -9.26 -8.05 1.26
C GLY A 138 -8.10 -7.31 1.91
N LEU A 139 -7.82 -6.08 1.47
CA LEU A 139 -6.73 -5.24 1.95
C LEU A 139 -7.06 -3.77 1.68
N PHE A 140 -6.79 -2.90 2.64
CA PHE A 140 -6.77 -1.45 2.45
C PHE A 140 -5.34 -0.93 2.35
N VAL A 141 -5.09 -0.07 1.36
CA VAL A 141 -3.85 0.68 1.23
C VAL A 141 -4.13 2.14 1.57
N VAL A 142 -3.47 2.64 2.59
CA VAL A 142 -3.63 4.03 3.02
C VAL A 142 -2.42 4.83 2.57
N ASN A 143 -2.65 5.90 1.82
CA ASN A 143 -1.58 6.80 1.37
C ASN A 143 -1.23 7.82 2.47
N HIS A 144 -0.79 7.30 3.62
CA HIS A 144 -0.28 8.11 4.72
C HIS A 144 0.97 7.45 5.31
N ALA A 145 1.90 8.27 5.76
CA ALA A 145 3.14 7.84 6.39
C ALA A 145 3.08 8.18 7.89
N ILE A 146 3.00 7.14 8.72
CA ILE A 146 2.88 7.26 10.17
C ILE A 146 4.09 7.97 10.76
N SER A 147 3.86 8.96 11.60
CA SER A 147 4.86 9.70 12.36
C SER A 147 4.76 9.40 13.86
N MET A 148 5.91 9.44 14.54
CA MET A 148 5.97 9.40 16.01
C MET A 148 5.78 10.80 16.62
N GLU A 149 6.04 11.84 15.84
CA GLU A 149 5.92 13.22 16.25
C GLU A 149 4.61 13.82 15.72
N MET A 150 3.82 14.35 16.61
CA MET A 150 2.65 15.15 16.25
C MET A 150 3.12 16.54 15.81
N LYS A 151 2.78 16.93 14.59
CA LYS A 151 3.09 18.29 14.08
C LYS A 151 2.15 19.30 14.74
N TYR A 152 2.57 20.56 14.77
CA TYR A 152 1.80 21.64 15.39
C TYR A 152 0.39 21.81 14.80
N ASP A 153 0.23 21.52 13.52
CA ASP A 153 -1.04 21.63 12.81
C ASP A 153 -1.87 20.33 12.81
N ASP A 154 -1.34 19.24 13.40
CA ASP A 154 -2.06 17.97 13.45
C ASP A 154 -3.14 18.03 14.55
N GLU A 155 -4.38 17.74 14.16
CA GLU A 155 -5.54 17.69 15.09
C GLU A 155 -5.53 16.43 15.95
N PHE A 156 -4.97 15.32 15.42
CA PHE A 156 -4.97 14.00 16.06
C PHE A 156 -3.60 13.33 15.99
N ASP A 157 -3.30 12.53 17.01
CA ASP A 157 -2.11 11.69 17.06
C ASP A 157 -2.22 10.50 16.10
N ASP A 158 -1.17 10.30 15.29
CA ASP A 158 -1.09 9.19 14.33
C ASP A 158 -1.13 7.82 15.02
N LEU A 159 -0.50 7.67 16.20
CA LEU A 159 -0.46 6.38 16.90
C LEU A 159 -1.84 5.99 17.43
N TYR A 160 -2.57 6.96 18.00
CA TYR A 160 -3.91 6.69 18.48
C TYR A 160 -4.89 6.43 17.33
N THR A 161 -4.78 7.20 16.24
CA THR A 161 -5.57 6.98 15.02
C THR A 161 -5.27 5.59 14.43
N LEU A 162 -4.00 5.16 14.45
CA LEU A 162 -3.60 3.82 13.99
C LEU A 162 -4.21 2.70 14.87
N GLU A 163 -4.33 2.92 16.19
CA GLU A 163 -5.02 1.98 17.08
C GLU A 163 -6.50 1.84 16.71
N LEU A 164 -7.18 2.95 16.50
CA LEU A 164 -8.58 2.94 16.08
C LEU A 164 -8.77 2.30 14.69
N LEU A 165 -7.86 2.56 13.77
CA LEU A 165 -7.85 1.93 12.44
C LEU A 165 -7.64 0.42 12.53
N ALA A 166 -6.78 -0.04 13.44
CA ALA A 166 -6.57 -1.46 13.69
C ALA A 166 -7.84 -2.15 14.23
N ARG A 167 -8.53 -1.52 15.17
CA ARG A 167 -9.83 -2.00 15.69
C ARG A 167 -10.90 -2.03 14.60
N LEU A 168 -10.89 -1.03 13.70
CA LEU A 168 -11.76 -1.05 12.51
C LEU A 168 -11.43 -2.25 11.63
N GLY A 169 -10.14 -2.53 11.40
CA GLY A 169 -9.67 -3.70 10.63
C GLY A 169 -10.14 -5.02 11.23
N GLU A 170 -10.09 -5.14 12.55
CA GLU A 170 -10.59 -6.31 13.29
C GLU A 170 -12.11 -6.51 13.09
N LEU A 171 -12.90 -5.46 13.26
CA LEU A 171 -14.35 -5.50 13.08
C LEU A 171 -14.77 -5.78 11.63
N CYS A 172 -14.03 -5.24 10.67
CA CYS A 172 -14.29 -5.42 9.24
C CYS A 172 -13.60 -6.65 8.65
N LEU A 173 -12.77 -7.35 9.42
CA LEU A 173 -11.93 -8.47 8.96
C LEU A 173 -11.09 -8.07 7.73
N CYS A 174 -10.50 -6.89 7.76
CA CYS A 174 -9.75 -6.33 6.64
C CYS A 174 -8.47 -5.65 7.12
N PRO A 175 -7.29 -6.18 6.80
CA PRO A 175 -6.02 -5.56 7.14
C PRO A 175 -5.79 -4.25 6.40
N PHE A 176 -5.02 -3.36 7.03
CA PHE A 176 -4.57 -2.09 6.49
C PHE A 176 -3.06 -2.08 6.31
N THR A 177 -2.59 -1.50 5.20
CA THR A 177 -1.17 -1.26 4.97
C THR A 177 -0.88 0.21 4.78
N LEU A 178 0.15 0.70 5.48
CA LEU A 178 0.63 2.07 5.46
C LEU A 178 2.16 2.05 5.36
N SER A 179 2.77 3.22 5.27
CA SER A 179 4.23 3.39 5.42
C SER A 179 4.58 4.16 6.68
N ILE A 180 5.85 4.14 7.05
CA ILE A 180 6.39 5.04 8.08
C ILE A 180 6.96 6.30 7.42
N SER A 181 6.96 7.41 8.16
CA SER A 181 7.56 8.68 7.74
C SER A 181 9.09 8.63 7.80
N ASP A 182 9.75 9.53 7.08
CA ASP A 182 11.21 9.65 7.10
C ASP A 182 11.75 10.03 8.49
N GLY A 183 10.94 10.78 9.25
CA GLY A 183 11.24 11.19 10.62
C GLY A 183 10.78 10.21 11.70
N PHE A 184 10.26 9.03 11.34
CA PHE A 184 9.67 8.09 12.30
C PHE A 184 10.57 7.78 13.51
N PHE A 185 11.87 7.70 13.31
CA PHE A 185 12.84 7.45 14.38
C PHE A 185 13.48 8.73 14.93
N GLY A 186 12.86 9.90 14.75
CA GLY A 186 13.31 11.18 15.27
C GLY A 186 14.42 11.88 14.47
N HIS A 187 14.84 11.32 13.34
CA HIS A 187 15.83 11.94 12.47
C HIS A 187 15.40 11.83 11.00
N THR A 188 15.55 12.93 10.27
CA THR A 188 15.30 12.94 8.83
C THR A 188 16.47 12.31 8.05
N GLY A 189 16.16 11.77 6.88
CA GLY A 189 17.11 11.08 6.03
C GLY A 189 17.13 9.57 6.27
N VAL A 190 17.64 8.83 5.29
CA VAL A 190 17.51 7.37 5.27
C VAL A 190 18.83 6.61 5.48
N SER A 191 19.98 7.26 5.24
CA SER A 191 21.30 6.59 5.25
C SER A 191 21.65 5.91 6.58
N TRP A 192 21.21 6.46 7.70
CA TRP A 192 21.48 5.95 9.03
C TRP A 192 20.56 4.80 9.48
N LEU A 193 19.50 4.49 8.71
CA LEU A 193 18.61 3.36 8.99
C LEU A 193 19.30 1.98 8.86
N THR A 194 20.53 1.93 8.37
CA THR A 194 21.36 0.72 8.39
C THR A 194 22.03 0.48 9.74
N ASP A 195 22.10 1.48 10.62
CA ASP A 195 22.62 1.32 11.97
C ASP A 195 21.54 0.78 12.92
N THR A 196 21.36 -0.54 12.89
CA THR A 196 20.38 -1.24 13.72
C THR A 196 20.61 -1.06 15.22
N GLY A 197 21.88 -0.87 15.64
CA GLY A 197 22.22 -0.63 17.03
C GLY A 197 21.73 0.73 17.54
N ARG A 198 21.82 1.75 16.70
CA ARG A 198 21.28 3.07 17.00
C ARG A 198 19.75 3.04 17.03
N ILE A 199 19.12 2.40 16.03
CA ILE A 199 17.66 2.26 15.97
C ILE A 199 17.14 1.53 17.21
N GLN A 200 17.80 0.44 17.63
CA GLN A 200 17.38 -0.30 18.83
C GLN A 200 17.38 0.60 20.07
N LYS A 201 18.43 1.41 20.26
CA LYS A 201 18.50 2.34 21.39
C LYS A 201 17.38 3.41 21.36
N ILE A 202 16.99 3.86 20.17
CA ILE A 202 15.88 4.81 20.00
C ILE A 202 14.57 4.13 20.38
N ILE A 203 14.30 2.93 19.86
CA ILE A 203 13.06 2.19 20.14
C ILE A 203 12.97 1.79 21.62
N ASP A 204 14.09 1.53 22.29
CA ASP A 204 14.13 1.24 23.73
C ASP A 204 14.00 2.48 24.60
N GLY A 205 14.14 3.67 24.00
CA GLY A 205 14.02 4.96 24.66
C GLY A 205 12.60 5.28 25.15
N PRO A 206 12.46 6.28 26.03
CA PRO A 206 11.18 6.65 26.61
C PRO A 206 10.17 7.18 25.56
N ASP A 207 10.64 7.82 24.50
CA ASP A 207 9.82 8.41 23.45
C ASP A 207 9.01 7.34 22.69
N PHE A 208 9.51 6.09 22.66
CA PHE A 208 8.84 4.94 22.04
C PHE A 208 7.96 4.12 23.00
N ASN A 209 7.67 4.62 24.21
CA ASN A 209 6.76 3.92 25.13
C ASN A 209 5.36 3.75 24.55
N GLY A 210 4.82 4.78 23.90
CA GLY A 210 3.54 4.73 23.19
C GLY A 210 3.52 3.65 22.11
N TRP A 211 4.57 3.59 21.29
CA TRP A 211 4.76 2.58 20.27
C TRP A 211 4.80 1.14 20.83
N ARG A 212 5.59 0.91 21.88
CA ARG A 212 5.66 -0.42 22.51
C ARG A 212 4.32 -0.87 23.09
N ARG A 213 3.55 0.05 23.71
CA ARG A 213 2.21 -0.21 24.22
C ARG A 213 1.23 -0.51 23.10
N LEU A 214 1.26 0.28 22.03
CA LEU A 214 0.44 0.08 20.83
C LEU A 214 0.62 -1.33 20.27
N ARG A 215 1.85 -1.79 20.13
CA ARG A 215 2.18 -3.11 19.59
C ARG A 215 1.65 -4.29 20.43
N GLN A 216 1.38 -4.09 21.72
CA GLN A 216 0.80 -5.11 22.57
C GLN A 216 -0.71 -5.30 22.33
N HIS A 217 -1.36 -4.34 21.69
CA HIS A 217 -2.80 -4.43 21.45
C HIS A 217 -3.12 -5.48 20.37
N PRO A 218 -4.03 -6.46 20.63
CA PRO A 218 -4.30 -7.57 19.70
C PRO A 218 -4.76 -7.13 18.31
N ALA A 219 -5.49 -6.02 18.19
CA ALA A 219 -5.96 -5.51 16.91
C ALA A 219 -4.81 -5.11 15.97
N MET A 220 -3.57 -4.89 16.48
CA MET A 220 -2.40 -4.59 15.66
C MET A 220 -2.02 -5.71 14.67
N LYS A 221 -2.61 -6.89 14.79
CA LYS A 221 -2.55 -7.97 13.79
C LYS A 221 -3.05 -7.53 12.41
N PHE A 222 -3.92 -6.51 12.37
CA PHE A 222 -4.53 -6.00 11.15
C PHE A 222 -3.76 -4.83 10.51
N ILE A 223 -2.62 -4.43 11.07
CA ILE A 223 -1.80 -3.33 10.57
C ILE A 223 -0.48 -3.85 10.03
N ALA A 224 -0.16 -3.44 8.80
CA ALA A 224 1.14 -3.65 8.16
C ALA A 224 1.81 -2.29 7.89
N LEU A 225 2.97 -2.04 8.47
CA LEU A 225 3.76 -0.85 8.21
C LEU A 225 4.97 -1.19 7.36
N THR A 226 5.11 -0.53 6.24
CA THR A 226 6.14 -0.80 5.24
C THR A 226 7.19 0.29 5.18
N MET A 227 8.40 -0.09 4.80
CA MET A 227 9.54 0.79 4.57
C MET A 227 10.57 0.12 3.63
N PRO A 228 11.53 0.82 3.09
CA PRO A 228 11.65 2.26 2.90
C PRO A 228 10.78 2.74 1.73
N LYS A 229 10.87 4.02 1.36
CA LYS A 229 10.22 4.56 0.17
C LYS A 229 10.75 3.90 -1.10
N VAL A 230 9.94 3.90 -2.15
CA VAL A 230 10.27 3.33 -3.47
C VAL A 230 10.29 4.44 -4.51
N LYS A 231 11.29 4.42 -5.38
CA LYS A 231 11.40 5.37 -6.48
C LYS A 231 10.30 5.11 -7.53
N LEU A 232 9.45 6.08 -7.75
CA LEU A 232 8.34 6.01 -8.69
C LEU A 232 8.74 6.49 -10.09
N ARG A 233 9.63 7.47 -10.17
CA ARG A 233 10.28 7.90 -11.39
C ARG A 233 11.67 8.50 -11.12
N PRO A 234 12.56 8.42 -12.10
CA PRO A 234 13.79 9.19 -12.07
C PRO A 234 13.48 10.68 -12.32
N ARG A 235 14.49 11.52 -12.15
CA ARG A 235 14.47 12.89 -12.61
C ARG A 235 14.14 12.96 -14.10
N TYR A 236 13.34 13.91 -14.51
CA TYR A 236 13.12 14.17 -15.92
C TYR A 236 14.39 14.73 -16.57
N ALA A 237 14.83 14.08 -17.63
CA ALA A 237 15.92 14.50 -18.48
C ALA A 237 15.52 14.21 -19.95
N GLN A 238 14.53 14.97 -20.44
CA GLN A 238 13.96 14.74 -21.76
C GLN A 238 14.74 15.53 -22.81
N ARG A 239 15.32 14.82 -23.76
CA ARG A 239 16.14 15.39 -24.86
C ARG A 239 15.53 15.14 -26.22
N ARG A 240 14.23 14.87 -26.30
CA ARG A 240 13.54 14.58 -27.58
C ARG A 240 12.90 15.85 -28.16
N ILE A 241 12.44 15.76 -29.39
CA ILE A 241 11.83 16.80 -30.21
C ILE A 241 10.95 17.75 -29.39
N GLY A 242 11.23 19.04 -29.45
CA GLY A 242 10.59 20.07 -28.67
C GLY A 242 11.59 20.77 -27.75
N PHE A 243 11.12 21.29 -26.64
CA PHE A 243 11.98 21.91 -25.64
C PHE A 243 12.75 20.83 -24.82
N ILE A 244 14.00 21.17 -24.48
CA ILE A 244 14.85 20.27 -23.67
C ILE A 244 14.55 20.53 -22.20
N PHE A 245 13.85 19.58 -21.57
CA PHE A 245 13.56 19.65 -20.15
C PHE A 245 14.58 18.87 -19.34
N ASP A 246 15.24 19.52 -18.41
CA ASP A 246 16.12 18.93 -17.41
C ASP A 246 15.67 19.41 -16.03
N GLU A 247 15.02 18.53 -15.26
CA GLU A 247 14.56 18.81 -13.91
C GLU A 247 15.74 19.23 -13.03
N ASN A 248 15.57 20.27 -12.22
CA ASN A 248 16.63 20.89 -11.43
C ASN A 248 17.50 19.84 -10.70
N LYS A 249 18.81 20.05 -10.70
CA LYS A 249 19.80 19.17 -10.06
C LYS A 249 19.57 18.97 -8.56
N ASN A 250 18.87 19.89 -7.90
CA ASN A 250 18.49 19.77 -6.49
C ASN A 250 17.40 18.69 -6.28
N ALA A 251 16.68 18.31 -7.33
CA ALA A 251 15.80 17.12 -7.34
C ALA A 251 16.61 15.84 -7.61
N GLU A 252 17.76 15.69 -6.98
CA GLU A 252 18.79 14.67 -7.30
C GLU A 252 18.27 13.25 -7.39
N GLN A 253 17.11 12.98 -6.86
CA GLN A 253 16.67 11.60 -6.65
C GLN A 253 15.40 11.21 -7.42
N GLY A 254 14.71 12.16 -8.07
CA GLY A 254 13.41 11.89 -8.70
C GLY A 254 12.26 11.83 -7.70
N LEU A 255 11.18 11.14 -8.06
CA LEU A 255 9.97 11.03 -7.23
C LEU A 255 9.97 9.74 -6.42
N TRP A 256 9.67 9.87 -5.14
CA TRP A 256 9.56 8.76 -4.19
C TRP A 256 8.12 8.58 -3.73
N GLY A 257 7.73 7.33 -3.44
CA GLY A 257 6.40 7.01 -2.97
C GLY A 257 6.39 5.95 -1.88
N SER A 258 5.21 5.73 -1.31
CA SER A 258 4.99 4.76 -0.25
C SER A 258 5.21 3.32 -0.73
N SER A 259 5.97 2.54 0.01
CA SER A 259 6.15 1.11 -0.20
C SER A 259 4.90 0.28 0.10
N ALA A 260 3.89 0.84 0.75
CA ALA A 260 2.61 0.18 0.99
C ALA A 260 1.91 -0.24 -0.31
N PHE A 261 2.04 0.56 -1.35
CA PHE A 261 1.51 0.22 -2.68
C PHE A 261 2.30 -0.94 -3.33
N ALA A 262 3.61 -0.99 -3.15
CA ALA A 262 4.42 -2.11 -3.63
C ALA A 262 4.06 -3.41 -2.89
N PHE A 263 3.79 -3.33 -1.58
CA PHE A 263 3.31 -4.45 -0.78
C PHE A 263 1.94 -4.93 -1.26
N ALA A 264 0.99 -4.03 -1.48
CA ALA A 264 -0.31 -4.35 -2.04
C ALA A 264 -0.21 -4.97 -3.43
N GLY A 265 0.67 -4.44 -4.28
CA GLY A 265 0.94 -5.01 -5.61
C GLY A 265 1.45 -6.46 -5.54
N THR A 266 2.31 -6.76 -4.56
CA THR A 266 2.78 -8.12 -4.29
C THR A 266 1.62 -9.02 -3.85
N ALA A 267 0.78 -8.54 -2.92
CA ALA A 267 -0.41 -9.28 -2.45
C ALA A 267 -1.39 -9.55 -3.61
N MET A 268 -1.65 -8.56 -4.46
CA MET A 268 -2.51 -8.70 -5.64
C MET A 268 -1.96 -9.71 -6.65
N ALA A 269 -0.66 -9.67 -6.93
CA ALA A 269 0.00 -10.60 -7.86
C ALA A 269 -0.09 -12.04 -7.34
N GLU A 270 0.21 -12.27 -6.06
CA GLU A 270 0.11 -13.59 -5.44
C GLU A 270 -1.33 -14.11 -5.39
N PHE A 271 -2.29 -13.26 -5.03
CA PHE A 271 -3.70 -13.64 -5.04
C PHE A 271 -4.21 -13.96 -6.45
N SER A 272 -3.81 -13.19 -7.45
CA SER A 272 -4.16 -13.46 -8.85
C SER A 272 -3.61 -14.81 -9.32
N ARG A 273 -2.41 -15.20 -8.88
CA ARG A 273 -1.72 -16.43 -9.24
C ARG A 273 -2.33 -17.66 -8.55
N LEU A 274 -2.47 -17.59 -7.22
CA LEU A 274 -2.82 -18.75 -6.39
C LEU A 274 -4.27 -18.74 -5.89
N SER A 275 -5.01 -17.63 -6.04
CA SER A 275 -6.32 -17.37 -5.42
C SER A 275 -6.29 -17.31 -3.89
N TRP A 276 -5.10 -17.34 -3.28
CA TRP A 276 -4.83 -17.18 -1.85
C TRP A 276 -3.58 -16.33 -1.62
N PHE A 277 -3.41 -15.83 -0.40
CA PHE A 277 -2.25 -15.02 0.01
C PHE A 277 -1.08 -15.91 0.48
N GLY A 278 -0.64 -16.84 -0.37
CA GLY A 278 0.29 -17.87 0.05
C GLY A 278 1.72 -17.42 0.23
N PHE A 279 2.29 -16.71 -0.75
CA PHE A 279 3.73 -16.54 -0.85
C PHE A 279 4.14 -15.08 -0.98
N MET A 280 3.74 -14.26 -0.02
CA MET A 280 4.06 -12.83 0.00
C MET A 280 5.52 -12.53 0.39
N LYS A 281 6.27 -13.52 0.85
CA LYS A 281 7.71 -13.39 1.11
C LYS A 281 8.54 -14.14 0.08
N SER A 282 9.80 -13.75 -0.05
CA SER A 282 10.77 -14.46 -0.90
C SER A 282 10.95 -15.90 -0.46
N ARG A 283 10.93 -16.83 -1.41
CA ARG A 283 11.19 -18.26 -1.20
C ARG A 283 12.51 -18.67 -1.85
N TRP A 284 13.22 -19.60 -1.22
CA TRP A 284 14.47 -20.10 -1.78
C TRP A 284 14.30 -20.81 -3.14
N LYS A 285 13.22 -21.58 -3.30
CA LYS A 285 12.92 -22.31 -4.54
C LYS A 285 12.47 -21.41 -5.70
N ASP A 286 11.96 -20.21 -5.38
CA ASP A 286 11.31 -19.31 -6.34
C ASP A 286 12.03 -17.96 -6.44
N LYS A 287 13.33 -17.99 -6.69
CA LYS A 287 14.18 -16.77 -6.77
C LYS A 287 13.72 -15.77 -7.81
N TYR A 288 13.01 -16.22 -8.84
CA TYR A 288 12.60 -15.40 -9.97
C TYR A 288 11.12 -15.06 -10.01
N GLN A 289 10.28 -15.80 -9.28
CA GLN A 289 8.81 -15.68 -9.32
C GLN A 289 8.17 -15.41 -7.97
N GLY A 290 8.89 -15.61 -6.86
CA GLY A 290 8.38 -15.33 -5.51
C GLY A 290 8.02 -13.86 -5.36
N ALA A 291 7.57 -13.43 -4.20
CA ALA A 291 7.05 -12.12 -3.87
C ALA A 291 7.95 -10.93 -4.31
N LEU A 292 8.14 -10.80 -5.62
CA LEU A 292 8.96 -9.75 -6.23
C LEU A 292 8.16 -8.45 -6.30
N ILE A 293 8.82 -7.37 -5.96
CA ILE A 293 8.25 -6.04 -6.13
C ILE A 293 8.32 -5.68 -7.60
N ASN A 294 7.17 -5.69 -8.26
CA ASN A 294 7.01 -5.27 -9.65
C ASN A 294 6.43 -3.86 -9.69
N THR A 295 7.28 -2.85 -9.58
CA THR A 295 6.86 -1.51 -9.98
C THR A 295 7.29 -1.33 -11.43
N LYS A 296 6.33 -1.13 -12.33
CA LYS A 296 6.68 -0.76 -13.70
C LYS A 296 7.32 0.64 -13.66
N PRO A 297 8.50 0.81 -14.28
CA PRO A 297 9.05 2.14 -14.45
C PRO A 297 8.07 2.98 -15.27
N GLY A 298 7.98 4.27 -14.93
CA GLY A 298 7.07 5.21 -15.59
C GLY A 298 7.25 5.29 -17.11
N ILE A 299 6.37 6.01 -17.73
CA ILE A 299 6.01 6.17 -19.15
C ILE A 299 7.18 6.27 -20.16
N ASN A 300 8.42 6.48 -19.76
CA ASN A 300 9.57 6.57 -20.65
C ASN A 300 10.16 5.20 -20.93
N ALA A 301 10.04 4.73 -22.16
CA ALA A 301 10.51 3.44 -22.67
C ALA A 301 12.00 3.16 -22.40
N ASP A 302 12.81 4.19 -22.18
CA ASP A 302 14.25 4.09 -21.90
C ASP A 302 14.55 3.50 -20.51
N PHE A 303 13.53 3.33 -19.66
CA PHE A 303 13.64 2.78 -18.31
C PHE A 303 13.05 1.37 -18.14
N VAL A 304 12.73 0.69 -19.21
CA VAL A 304 12.07 -0.63 -19.24
C VAL A 304 12.82 -1.69 -18.42
N HIS A 305 14.10 -1.53 -18.17
CA HIS A 305 14.92 -2.49 -17.44
C HIS A 305 15.32 -2.08 -16.02
N ARG A 306 14.90 -0.91 -15.55
CA ARG A 306 15.24 -0.48 -14.18
C ARG A 306 14.19 -0.96 -13.22
N GLN A 307 14.63 -1.81 -12.29
CA GLN A 307 13.82 -2.28 -11.19
C GLN A 307 13.48 -1.14 -10.24
N PRO A 308 12.37 -1.26 -9.46
CA PRO A 308 12.07 -0.31 -8.41
C PRO A 308 13.26 -0.22 -7.47
N GLN A 309 13.70 0.99 -7.18
CA GLN A 309 14.81 1.22 -6.27
C GLN A 309 14.24 1.78 -4.98
N PRO A 310 14.44 1.11 -3.85
CA PRO A 310 14.20 1.74 -2.55
C PRO A 310 15.25 2.84 -2.33
N ASP A 311 14.92 3.83 -1.52
CA ASP A 311 15.81 4.93 -1.16
C ASP A 311 17.00 4.47 -0.29
N ILE A 312 16.86 3.30 0.33
CA ILE A 312 17.95 2.61 1.04
C ILE A 312 17.92 1.11 0.74
N HIS A 313 19.10 0.50 0.66
CA HIS A 313 19.25 -0.93 0.41
C HIS A 313 19.44 -1.70 1.72
N PHE A 314 18.44 -2.45 2.09
CA PHE A 314 18.52 -3.36 3.23
C PHE A 314 19.02 -4.74 2.84
N THR A 315 19.83 -5.31 3.70
CA THR A 315 20.23 -6.72 3.68
C THR A 315 19.20 -7.57 4.40
N SER A 316 19.32 -8.90 4.29
CA SER A 316 18.46 -9.83 5.05
C SER A 316 18.55 -9.66 6.57
N ALA A 317 19.73 -9.20 7.08
CA ALA A 317 19.90 -8.94 8.51
C ALA A 317 19.09 -7.73 8.96
N HIS A 318 19.15 -6.63 8.20
CA HIS A 318 18.34 -5.44 8.46
C HIS A 318 16.84 -5.76 8.39
N ALA A 319 16.40 -6.50 7.36
CA ALA A 319 15.00 -6.87 7.24
C ALA A 319 14.49 -7.71 8.43
N ARG A 320 15.32 -8.66 8.94
CA ARG A 320 14.96 -9.42 10.14
C ARG A 320 14.87 -8.55 11.38
N PHE A 321 15.77 -7.60 11.53
CA PHE A 321 15.72 -6.63 12.61
C PHE A 321 14.43 -5.82 12.58
N TYR A 322 14.10 -5.21 11.43
CA TYR A 322 12.89 -4.42 11.29
C TYR A 322 11.62 -5.27 11.43
N MET A 323 11.64 -6.51 10.96
CA MET A 323 10.53 -7.46 11.15
C MET A 323 10.27 -7.72 12.65
N ALA A 324 11.29 -7.86 13.48
CA ALA A 324 11.14 -7.97 14.93
C ALA A 324 10.53 -6.70 15.54
N GLN A 325 10.73 -5.56 14.91
CA GLN A 325 10.11 -4.28 15.30
C GLN A 325 8.69 -4.08 14.72
N GLY A 326 8.14 -5.07 13.99
CA GLY A 326 6.80 -4.99 13.39
C GLY A 326 6.75 -4.22 12.08
N LEU A 327 7.90 -4.00 11.43
CA LEU A 327 8.03 -3.27 10.19
C LEU A 327 8.38 -4.21 9.03
N ILE A 328 7.77 -3.99 7.89
CA ILE A 328 8.00 -4.76 6.66
C ILE A 328 9.00 -4.02 5.78
N ALA A 329 10.23 -4.54 5.73
CA ALA A 329 11.32 -3.90 5.00
C ALA A 329 11.55 -4.52 3.62
N ILE A 330 11.71 -3.65 2.61
CA ILE A 330 12.14 -4.04 1.27
C ILE A 330 13.61 -4.46 1.30
N THR A 331 13.90 -5.63 0.76
CA THR A 331 15.23 -6.23 0.79
C THR A 331 15.73 -6.48 -0.63
N ARG A 332 16.99 -6.21 -0.88
CA ARG A 332 17.66 -6.64 -2.11
C ARG A 332 18.18 -8.07 -1.96
N SER A 333 17.94 -8.90 -2.95
CA SER A 333 18.58 -10.22 -3.00
C SER A 333 20.07 -10.07 -3.27
N SER A 334 20.91 -10.82 -2.53
CA SER A 334 22.33 -10.90 -2.81
C SER A 334 22.66 -11.71 -4.08
N MET A 335 21.72 -12.54 -4.54
CA MET A 335 21.90 -13.43 -5.70
C MET A 335 21.26 -12.92 -6.98
N THR A 336 20.32 -12.01 -6.86
CA THR A 336 19.60 -11.42 -8.01
C THR A 336 19.48 -9.93 -7.76
N ASP A 337 19.46 -9.13 -8.80
CA ASP A 337 19.23 -7.68 -8.67
C ASP A 337 17.76 -7.32 -8.39
N LYS A 338 17.02 -8.23 -7.75
CA LYS A 338 15.59 -8.08 -7.49
C LYS A 338 15.32 -7.73 -6.05
N TYR A 339 14.20 -7.06 -5.83
CA TYR A 339 13.73 -6.64 -4.51
C TYR A 339 12.51 -7.44 -4.09
N TYR A 340 12.45 -7.76 -2.82
CA TYR A 340 11.32 -8.46 -2.21
C TYR A 340 11.05 -7.96 -0.80
N PHE A 341 9.90 -8.34 -0.30
CA PHE A 341 9.62 -8.32 1.14
C PHE A 341 10.10 -9.64 1.75
N LEU A 342 11.19 -9.60 2.50
CA LEU A 342 11.73 -10.80 3.15
C LEU A 342 10.80 -11.30 4.25
N GLY A 343 10.17 -10.39 4.99
CA GLY A 343 9.19 -10.66 6.02
C GLY A 343 7.86 -10.01 5.71
N ASN A 344 6.84 -10.41 6.44
CA ASN A 344 5.48 -9.85 6.36
C ASN A 344 4.89 -9.67 7.77
N ALA A 345 5.68 -9.11 8.69
CA ALA A 345 5.25 -8.87 10.06
C ALA A 345 4.05 -7.92 10.10
N SER A 346 3.05 -8.26 10.93
CA SER A 346 2.10 -7.27 11.41
C SER A 346 2.73 -6.41 12.50
N LEU A 347 2.08 -5.32 12.85
CA LEU A 347 2.57 -4.45 13.91
C LEU A 347 2.48 -5.10 15.30
N TRP A 348 1.67 -6.12 15.46
CA TRP A 348 1.45 -6.79 16.73
C TRP A 348 2.68 -7.51 17.25
N LEU A 349 2.98 -7.30 18.54
CA LEU A 349 4.02 -8.02 19.26
C LEU A 349 3.33 -9.05 20.19
N PRO A 350 3.41 -10.36 19.91
CA PRO A 350 2.83 -11.37 20.78
C PRO A 350 3.56 -11.42 22.13
N ASP A 351 2.82 -11.67 23.19
CA ASP A 351 3.42 -12.05 24.47
C ASP A 351 4.23 -13.33 24.29
N GLN A 352 5.25 -13.55 25.13
CA GLN A 352 6.32 -14.57 24.95
C GLN A 352 5.84 -16.03 24.85
N GLY A 353 4.70 -16.31 24.23
CA GLY A 353 4.15 -17.62 23.93
C GLY A 353 4.31 -18.01 22.46
N LYS A 354 4.76 -19.24 22.18
CA LYS A 354 4.99 -19.72 20.81
C LYS A 354 3.74 -19.87 19.95
N GLU A 355 2.55 -19.94 20.58
CA GLU A 355 1.30 -20.27 19.89
C GLU A 355 0.74 -19.12 19.05
N ASP A 356 1.06 -17.88 19.40
CA ASP A 356 0.55 -16.68 18.73
C ASP A 356 1.46 -16.11 17.62
N SER A 357 2.57 -16.78 17.33
CA SER A 357 3.57 -16.25 16.39
C SER A 357 3.07 -16.10 14.95
N VAL A 358 2.12 -16.92 14.52
CA VAL A 358 1.52 -16.85 13.17
C VAL A 358 0.62 -15.63 13.04
N GLY A 359 -0.08 -15.22 14.08
CA GLY A 359 -0.89 -14.00 14.13
C GLY A 359 -0.07 -12.71 13.98
N SER A 360 1.24 -12.77 14.19
CA SER A 360 2.14 -11.64 13.92
C SER A 360 2.50 -11.48 12.43
N GLN A 361 1.96 -12.33 11.55
CA GLN A 361 2.19 -12.23 10.09
C GLN A 361 0.94 -11.71 9.39
N ILE A 362 1.10 -10.59 8.67
CA ILE A 362 -0.02 -9.99 7.92
C ILE A 362 -0.54 -10.91 6.80
N GLN A 363 0.32 -11.72 6.21
CA GLN A 363 -0.07 -12.74 5.23
C GLN A 363 -1.08 -13.73 5.81
N ALA A 364 -0.82 -14.23 7.00
CA ALA A 364 -1.71 -15.16 7.68
C ALA A 364 -3.03 -14.48 8.06
N MET A 365 -2.99 -13.20 8.44
CA MET A 365 -4.20 -12.40 8.69
C MET A 365 -5.01 -12.18 7.41
N LEU A 366 -4.39 -11.84 6.28
CA LEU A 366 -5.07 -11.68 4.99
C LEU A 366 -5.81 -12.97 4.59
N MET A 367 -5.17 -14.12 4.77
CA MET A 367 -5.77 -15.42 4.46
C MET A 367 -6.93 -15.73 5.41
N SER A 368 -6.73 -15.54 6.70
CA SER A 368 -7.76 -15.81 7.72
C SER A 368 -8.98 -14.91 7.55
N CYS A 369 -8.78 -13.63 7.26
CA CYS A 369 -9.86 -12.70 6.94
C CYS A 369 -10.64 -13.15 5.70
N ARG A 370 -9.95 -13.63 4.66
CA ARG A 370 -10.63 -14.12 3.46
C ARG A 370 -11.50 -15.33 3.72
N ILE A 371 -11.02 -16.28 4.52
CA ILE A 371 -11.82 -17.44 4.95
C ILE A 371 -13.01 -16.99 5.79
N ALA A 372 -12.80 -16.05 6.72
CA ALA A 372 -13.88 -15.51 7.52
C ALA A 372 -14.94 -14.77 6.67
N HIS A 373 -14.54 -14.10 5.58
CA HIS A 373 -15.49 -13.53 4.62
C HIS A 373 -16.33 -14.60 3.93
N TYR A 374 -15.72 -15.70 3.48
CA TYR A 374 -16.46 -16.83 2.89
C TYR A 374 -17.39 -17.48 3.89
N LEU A 375 -16.92 -17.68 5.13
CA LEU A 375 -17.73 -18.21 6.22
C LEU A 375 -18.97 -17.32 6.47
N LYS A 376 -18.81 -15.98 6.51
CA LYS A 376 -19.95 -15.05 6.64
C LYS A 376 -20.94 -15.18 5.48
N VAL A 377 -20.46 -15.39 4.26
CA VAL A 377 -21.34 -15.62 3.10
C VAL A 377 -22.11 -16.93 3.25
N GLN A 378 -21.46 -18.03 3.67
CA GLN A 378 -22.11 -19.30 3.90
C GLN A 378 -23.20 -19.19 4.97
N ILE A 379 -22.88 -18.59 6.11
CA ILE A 379 -23.85 -18.38 7.19
C ILE A 379 -25.05 -17.56 6.71
N ARG A 380 -24.79 -16.48 5.96
CA ARG A 380 -25.87 -15.61 5.44
C ARG A 380 -26.80 -16.37 4.50
N ASN A 381 -26.27 -17.24 3.66
CA ASN A 381 -27.08 -18.06 2.74
C ASN A 381 -27.95 -19.06 3.49
N MET A 382 -27.67 -19.28 4.77
CA MET A 382 -28.33 -20.29 5.61
C MET A 382 -29.15 -19.68 6.76
N ILE A 383 -29.22 -18.34 6.87
CA ILE A 383 -30.09 -17.65 7.81
C ILE A 383 -31.54 -18.11 7.59
N GLY A 384 -32.13 -18.66 8.62
CA GLY A 384 -33.48 -19.28 8.56
C GLY A 384 -33.51 -20.79 8.38
N GLY A 385 -32.35 -21.42 8.07
CA GLY A 385 -32.24 -22.88 7.88
C GLY A 385 -31.85 -23.66 9.12
N PHE A 386 -31.15 -23.03 10.08
CA PHE A 386 -30.71 -23.68 11.33
C PHE A 386 -31.62 -23.36 12.50
N GLN A 387 -31.94 -24.39 13.27
CA GLN A 387 -32.71 -24.26 14.50
C GLN A 387 -31.79 -24.16 15.74
N THR A 388 -30.56 -24.67 15.64
CA THR A 388 -29.62 -24.73 16.78
C THR A 388 -28.21 -24.29 16.42
N ALA A 389 -27.48 -23.77 17.41
CA ALA A 389 -26.06 -23.42 17.26
C ALA A 389 -25.20 -24.65 16.89
N MET A 390 -25.59 -25.84 17.34
CA MET A 390 -24.87 -27.10 17.10
C MET A 390 -24.99 -27.56 15.64
N GLU A 391 -26.16 -27.41 15.03
CA GLU A 391 -26.35 -27.71 13.60
C GLU A 391 -25.52 -26.75 12.73
N CYS A 392 -25.55 -25.45 13.05
CA CYS A 392 -24.74 -24.46 12.39
C CYS A 392 -23.23 -24.79 12.51
N GLN A 393 -22.77 -25.13 13.70
CA GLN A 393 -21.39 -25.52 13.96
C GLN A 393 -20.97 -26.73 13.14
N THR A 394 -21.78 -27.78 13.12
CA THR A 394 -21.50 -29.02 12.39
C THR A 394 -21.35 -28.76 10.90
N TYR A 395 -22.27 -27.99 10.34
CA TYR A 395 -22.22 -27.63 8.93
C TYR A 395 -20.97 -26.82 8.59
N LEU A 396 -20.67 -25.78 9.37
CA LEU A 396 -19.51 -24.92 9.14
C LEU A 396 -18.18 -25.66 9.35
N SER A 397 -18.14 -26.60 10.29
CA SER A 397 -16.97 -27.48 10.48
C SER A 397 -16.74 -28.34 9.26
N HIS A 398 -17.79 -28.95 8.71
CA HIS A 398 -17.67 -29.74 7.50
C HIS A 398 -17.24 -28.88 6.29
N TRP A 399 -17.81 -27.69 6.18
CA TRP A 399 -17.41 -26.75 5.10
C TRP A 399 -15.93 -26.32 5.18
N ILE A 400 -15.39 -26.06 6.38
CA ILE A 400 -13.98 -25.65 6.52
C ILE A 400 -13.01 -26.80 6.28
N ASP A 401 -13.44 -28.05 6.55
CA ASP A 401 -12.66 -29.24 6.28
C ASP A 401 -12.39 -29.41 4.78
N GLU A 402 -13.27 -28.94 3.89
CA GLU A 402 -13.06 -28.94 2.43
C GLU A 402 -11.85 -28.11 2.00
N TYR A 403 -11.42 -27.13 2.80
CA TYR A 403 -10.26 -26.27 2.56
C TYR A 403 -9.01 -26.74 3.31
N SER A 404 -9.11 -27.81 4.06
CA SER A 404 -8.06 -28.29 4.95
C SER A 404 -7.38 -29.53 4.38
N SER A 405 -6.05 -29.61 4.51
CA SER A 405 -5.28 -30.81 4.11
C SER A 405 -4.01 -30.93 4.96
N ASN A 406 -3.73 -32.15 5.41
CA ASN A 406 -2.52 -32.46 6.19
C ASN A 406 -1.30 -32.80 5.31
N LEU A 407 -1.30 -32.44 4.03
CA LEU A 407 -0.18 -32.69 3.12
C LEU A 407 1.01 -31.81 3.48
N VAL A 408 2.16 -32.43 3.78
CA VAL A 408 3.37 -31.72 4.23
C VAL A 408 4.15 -31.13 3.05
N ASP A 409 4.19 -31.79 1.90
CA ASP A 409 4.94 -31.37 0.71
C ASP A 409 4.02 -31.32 -0.53
N ALA A 410 3.03 -30.44 -0.49
CA ALA A 410 2.14 -30.24 -1.62
C ALA A 410 2.70 -29.25 -2.63
N ASP A 411 2.40 -29.47 -3.91
CA ASP A 411 2.67 -28.51 -4.99
C ASP A 411 1.78 -27.25 -4.84
N GLU A 412 2.11 -26.20 -5.55
CA GLU A 412 1.38 -24.91 -5.49
C GLU A 412 -0.10 -25.03 -5.86
N HIS A 413 -0.42 -25.93 -6.80
CA HIS A 413 -1.80 -26.16 -7.21
C HIS A 413 -2.60 -26.80 -6.07
N THR A 414 -2.04 -27.78 -5.40
CA THR A 414 -2.67 -28.44 -4.23
C THR A 414 -2.79 -27.47 -3.06
N LEU A 415 -1.74 -26.67 -2.80
CA LEU A 415 -1.79 -25.63 -1.77
C LEU A 415 -2.83 -24.54 -2.08
N SER A 416 -3.06 -24.20 -3.34
CA SER A 416 -4.11 -23.24 -3.71
C SER A 416 -5.52 -23.81 -3.49
N LYS A 417 -5.67 -25.14 -3.59
CA LYS A 417 -6.94 -25.82 -3.31
C LYS A 417 -7.19 -25.98 -1.81
N TYR A 418 -6.14 -26.28 -1.04
CA TYR A 418 -6.20 -26.55 0.39
C TYR A 418 -5.30 -25.58 1.17
N PRO A 419 -5.76 -24.33 1.39
CA PRO A 419 -4.93 -23.29 2.03
C PRO A 419 -4.71 -23.51 3.52
N LEU A 420 -5.48 -24.41 4.14
CA LEU A 420 -5.42 -24.70 5.57
C LEU A 420 -4.80 -26.07 5.84
N ARG A 421 -4.02 -26.14 6.90
CA ARG A 421 -3.62 -27.41 7.52
C ARG A 421 -4.75 -27.93 8.40
N ARG A 422 -5.38 -27.03 9.17
CA ARG A 422 -6.52 -27.32 10.02
C ARG A 422 -7.39 -26.08 10.19
N GLY A 423 -8.71 -26.30 10.27
CA GLY A 423 -9.68 -25.28 10.62
C GLY A 423 -10.66 -25.82 11.63
N THR A 424 -11.05 -25.02 12.64
CA THR A 424 -12.12 -25.38 13.57
C THR A 424 -13.06 -24.19 13.74
N VAL A 425 -14.34 -24.50 13.80
CA VAL A 425 -15.41 -23.52 13.99
C VAL A 425 -16.14 -23.82 15.28
N LYS A 426 -16.30 -22.83 16.13
CA LYS A 426 -17.14 -22.90 17.32
C LYS A 426 -18.23 -21.84 17.23
N VAL A 427 -19.48 -22.25 17.35
CA VAL A 427 -20.62 -21.34 17.35
C VAL A 427 -21.17 -21.27 18.76
N ARG A 428 -21.26 -20.03 19.29
CA ARG A 428 -21.86 -19.78 20.61
C ARG A 428 -23.10 -18.94 20.44
N GLU A 429 -24.14 -19.28 21.18
CA GLU A 429 -25.35 -18.49 21.29
C GLU A 429 -25.18 -17.53 22.46
N LEU A 430 -25.31 -16.23 22.21
CA LEU A 430 -25.37 -15.19 23.24
C LEU A 430 -26.80 -14.68 23.32
N GLU A 431 -27.38 -14.67 24.49
CA GLU A 431 -28.66 -14.03 24.76
C GLU A 431 -28.41 -12.53 25.05
N ASP A 432 -28.86 -11.68 24.16
CA ASP A 432 -28.85 -10.24 24.37
C ASP A 432 -30.29 -9.70 24.24
N ASN A 433 -30.82 -9.20 25.39
CA ASN A 433 -32.17 -8.60 25.49
C ASN A 433 -33.31 -9.44 24.89
N GLY A 434 -33.27 -10.76 25.03
CA GLY A 434 -34.34 -11.67 24.56
C GLY A 434 -34.23 -12.04 23.05
N THR A 435 -33.17 -11.61 22.38
CA THR A 435 -32.85 -12.05 21.02
C THR A 435 -31.62 -12.95 21.05
N ALA A 436 -31.70 -14.11 20.42
CA ALA A 436 -30.56 -15.00 20.29
C ALA A 436 -29.59 -14.45 19.22
N ARG A 437 -28.35 -14.18 19.63
CA ARG A 437 -27.27 -13.74 18.75
C ARG A 437 -26.22 -14.84 18.68
N PHE A 438 -25.84 -15.22 17.46
CA PHE A 438 -24.80 -16.22 17.28
C PHE A 438 -23.47 -15.56 17.04
N VAL A 439 -22.43 -15.99 17.76
CA VAL A 439 -21.04 -15.58 17.55
C VAL A 439 -20.24 -16.80 17.12
N CYS A 440 -19.50 -16.64 16.03
CA CYS A 440 -18.64 -17.67 15.49
C CYS A 440 -17.18 -17.36 15.85
N GLU A 441 -16.53 -18.29 16.52
CA GLU A 441 -15.10 -18.30 16.74
C GLU A 441 -14.47 -19.25 15.72
N LEU A 442 -13.59 -18.70 14.89
CA LEU A 442 -12.87 -19.42 13.84
C LEU A 442 -11.41 -19.56 14.24
N THR A 443 -10.94 -20.79 14.42
CA THR A 443 -9.52 -21.07 14.65
C THR A 443 -8.94 -21.72 13.40
N ILE A 444 -7.87 -21.14 12.86
CA ILE A 444 -7.28 -21.56 11.58
C ILE A 444 -5.78 -21.78 11.76
N GLU A 445 -5.29 -22.89 11.25
CA GLU A 445 -3.87 -23.18 11.05
C GLU A 445 -3.56 -23.10 9.55
N PRO A 446 -2.88 -22.04 9.09
CA PRO A 446 -2.55 -21.88 7.68
C PRO A 446 -1.52 -22.90 7.20
N GLN A 447 -1.67 -23.38 5.96
CA GLN A 447 -0.70 -24.25 5.30
C GLN A 447 0.61 -23.52 4.97
N TYR A 448 0.52 -22.23 4.66
CA TYR A 448 1.63 -21.37 4.25
C TYR A 448 2.36 -20.77 5.45
N GLN A 449 2.88 -21.62 6.32
CA GLN A 449 3.65 -21.15 7.46
C GLN A 449 5.13 -20.99 7.10
N SER A 450 5.77 -20.03 7.71
CA SER A 450 7.22 -19.89 7.65
C SER A 450 7.87 -20.90 8.62
N ASP A 451 9.06 -21.41 8.28
CA ASP A 451 9.78 -22.40 9.08
C ASP A 451 9.98 -22.04 10.57
N HIS A 452 9.78 -20.76 10.90
CA HIS A 452 9.94 -20.24 12.26
C HIS A 452 8.63 -19.81 12.93
N PHE A 453 7.50 -19.87 12.21
CA PHE A 453 6.21 -19.40 12.69
C PHE A 453 5.19 -20.50 12.50
N CYS A 454 4.88 -21.18 13.58
CA CYS A 454 3.81 -22.17 13.65
C CYS A 454 2.78 -21.70 14.68
N GLY A 455 1.51 -21.98 14.45
CA GLY A 455 0.45 -21.65 15.37
C GLY A 455 -0.90 -21.49 14.72
N GLU A 456 -1.88 -21.20 15.54
CA GLU A 456 -3.26 -21.00 15.14
C GLU A 456 -3.63 -19.53 15.20
N ILE A 457 -4.56 -19.10 14.35
CA ILE A 457 -5.16 -17.77 14.37
C ILE A 457 -6.60 -17.91 14.81
N MET A 458 -7.00 -17.13 15.80
CA MET A 458 -8.37 -17.04 16.25
C MET A 458 -9.01 -15.74 15.77
N LEU A 459 -10.13 -15.84 15.10
CA LEU A 459 -10.98 -14.73 14.69
C LEU A 459 -12.37 -14.93 15.28
N SER A 460 -12.96 -13.84 15.76
CA SER A 460 -14.35 -13.80 16.20
C SER A 460 -15.17 -12.95 15.25
N THR A 461 -16.33 -13.41 14.87
CA THR A 461 -17.26 -12.64 14.03
C THR A 461 -18.71 -12.87 14.46
N ASP A 462 -19.48 -11.78 14.41
CA ASP A 462 -20.90 -11.81 14.67
C ASP A 462 -21.67 -12.35 13.46
N LEU A 463 -22.58 -13.26 13.70
CA LEU A 463 -23.38 -13.93 12.67
C LEU A 463 -24.76 -13.29 12.46
N GLY A 464 -25.13 -12.32 13.32
CA GLY A 464 -26.43 -11.68 13.30
C GLY A 464 -27.45 -12.31 14.27
N VAL A 465 -28.65 -11.76 14.27
CA VAL A 465 -29.73 -12.08 15.20
C VAL A 465 -30.64 -13.13 14.56
N SER A 466 -30.87 -14.25 15.24
CA SER A 466 -31.95 -15.17 14.91
C SER A 466 -33.26 -14.63 15.50
N LYS A 467 -34.28 -14.39 14.67
CA LYS A 467 -35.65 -14.20 15.14
C LYS A 467 -36.15 -15.56 15.62
N ARG A 468 -36.24 -15.77 16.92
CA ARG A 468 -37.14 -16.81 17.43
C ARG A 468 -38.56 -16.41 17.02
N GLU A 469 -39.19 -17.16 16.13
CA GLU A 469 -40.64 -17.13 16.02
C GLU A 469 -41.18 -17.64 17.38
N GLU A 470 -41.85 -16.75 18.09
CA GLU A 470 -42.67 -17.16 19.26
C GLU A 470 -43.70 -18.18 18.77
N ARG A 471 -43.58 -19.40 19.28
CA ARG A 471 -44.65 -20.40 19.23
C ARG A 471 -45.50 -20.32 20.47
#